data_5c019c0b9b01a8bd8a912ea9f13a6be9
#
_entry.id   5c019c0b9b01a8bd8a912ea9f13a6be9
#
_cell.length_a   1.000
_cell.length_b   1.000
_cell.length_c   1.000
_cell.angle_alpha   90.00
_cell.angle_beta   90.00
_cell.angle_gamma   90.00
#
_symmetry.space_group_name_H-M   'P 1'
#
loop_
_entity.id
_entity.type
_entity.pdbx_description
1 polymer ?
#
loop_
_entity_poly.entity_id
_entity_poly.type
_entity_poly.pdbx_seq_one_letter_code
_entity_poly.pdbx_strand_id
1 'polypeptide(L)'
;MLEKMSDFFEARLDGYDAHMMTNIESATEFYPYTAGVLPMDENCHILDLGCGTGLELEYYLAENPSAGITGIDLSHGMLDALREKFHNRNIRLICGSYFDVPFGESCFDAAVSVESLHHFTKEAKIPLYAKLCRSLKPDGFFILTDYFALTDVEEQAFFEELARLKAEQGISDGGFYHFDTPLTVRHETEALLEAGFASVEILNHWGPTYTIRAKAAPACPAEEGRNNGSV
;
A
#
# COMPACT_ATOMS: atom_id res chain seq x y z
N MET A 1 1.01 0.25 26.03
CA MET A 1 2.18 1.09 25.70
C MET A 1 2.33 1.06 24.20
N LEU A 2 2.55 2.22 23.56
CA LEU A 2 2.81 2.27 22.12
C LEU A 2 4.18 1.64 21.84
N GLU A 3 4.25 0.74 20.87
CA GLU A 3 5.49 0.12 20.38
C GLU A 3 5.90 0.80 19.07
N LYS A 4 7.19 0.89 18.77
CA LYS A 4 7.61 1.28 17.42
C LYS A 4 7.13 0.27 16.40
N MET A 5 6.71 0.72 15.25
CA MET A 5 6.09 -0.14 14.23
C MET A 5 6.99 -1.30 13.82
N SER A 6 8.28 -1.05 13.56
CA SER A 6 9.26 -2.10 13.26
C SER A 6 9.36 -3.17 14.36
N ASP A 7 9.44 -2.72 15.63
CA ASP A 7 9.60 -3.61 16.77
C ASP A 7 8.34 -4.44 17.02
N PHE A 8 7.16 -3.84 16.79
CA PHE A 8 5.88 -4.51 16.90
C PHE A 8 5.77 -5.70 15.95
N PHE A 9 6.08 -5.50 14.67
CA PHE A 9 6.00 -6.56 13.65
C PHE A 9 7.11 -7.59 13.81
N GLU A 10 8.33 -7.17 14.16
CA GLU A 10 9.44 -8.10 14.41
C GLU A 10 9.13 -9.07 15.56
N ALA A 11 8.51 -8.58 16.64
CA ALA A 11 8.16 -9.39 17.80
C ALA A 11 7.00 -10.38 17.56
N ARG A 12 6.23 -10.18 16.48
CA ARG A 12 5.01 -10.99 16.18
C ARG A 12 5.13 -11.83 14.92
N LEU A 13 6.31 -11.97 14.38
CA LEU A 13 6.57 -12.73 13.17
C LEU A 13 6.11 -14.20 13.29
N ASP A 14 6.39 -14.82 14.43
CA ASP A 14 5.94 -16.19 14.71
C ASP A 14 4.41 -16.23 14.78
N GLY A 15 3.79 -16.91 13.82
CA GLY A 15 2.33 -17.06 13.74
C GLY A 15 1.61 -15.86 13.11
N TYR A 16 2.32 -14.90 12.55
CA TYR A 16 1.72 -13.71 11.92
C TYR A 16 0.70 -14.08 10.82
N ASP A 17 1.08 -14.92 9.86
CA ASP A 17 0.19 -15.33 8.77
C ASP A 17 -1.08 -16.02 9.31
N ALA A 18 -0.92 -16.93 10.27
CA ALA A 18 -2.05 -17.60 10.91
C ALA A 18 -2.96 -16.60 11.63
N HIS A 19 -2.37 -15.63 12.33
CA HIS A 19 -3.12 -14.57 13.00
C HIS A 19 -3.93 -13.73 12.00
N MET A 20 -3.30 -13.25 10.94
CA MET A 20 -3.97 -12.46 9.90
C MET A 20 -5.12 -13.23 9.27
N MET A 21 -4.90 -14.48 8.89
CA MET A 21 -5.90 -15.30 8.20
C MET A 21 -7.05 -15.78 9.09
N THR A 22 -6.88 -15.81 10.43
CA THR A 22 -7.90 -16.32 11.35
C THR A 22 -8.58 -15.24 12.20
N ASN A 23 -7.88 -14.13 12.48
CA ASN A 23 -8.35 -13.12 13.43
C ASN A 23 -8.76 -11.81 12.74
N ILE A 24 -8.26 -11.55 11.53
CA ILE A 24 -8.71 -10.38 10.76
C ILE A 24 -9.95 -10.75 9.97
N GLU A 25 -11.03 -9.98 10.21
CA GLU A 25 -12.32 -10.23 9.56
C GLU A 25 -12.19 -10.19 8.04
N SER A 26 -12.71 -11.22 7.39
CA SER A 26 -12.72 -11.39 5.94
C SER A 26 -11.35 -11.46 5.26
N ALA A 27 -10.26 -11.71 5.99
CA ALA A 27 -8.92 -11.85 5.41
C ALA A 27 -8.87 -12.93 4.32
N THR A 28 -9.55 -14.05 4.54
CA THR A 28 -9.66 -15.15 3.56
C THR A 28 -10.40 -14.77 2.28
N GLU A 29 -11.06 -13.60 2.26
CA GLU A 29 -11.79 -13.07 1.11
C GLU A 29 -11.01 -11.93 0.44
N PHE A 30 -10.55 -10.95 1.22
CA PHE A 30 -9.93 -9.77 0.63
C PHE A 30 -8.49 -10.01 0.10
N TYR A 31 -7.67 -10.89 0.69
CA TYR A 31 -6.34 -11.21 0.14
C TYR A 31 -6.42 -11.81 -1.27
N PRO A 32 -7.20 -12.90 -1.52
CA PRO A 32 -7.34 -13.43 -2.87
C PRO A 32 -8.05 -12.45 -3.83
N TYR A 33 -9.00 -11.65 -3.34
CA TYR A 33 -9.64 -10.62 -4.16
C TYR A 33 -8.64 -9.54 -4.61
N THR A 34 -7.81 -9.03 -3.67
CA THR A 34 -6.77 -8.04 -3.96
C THR A 34 -5.78 -8.57 -5.00
N ALA A 35 -5.33 -9.81 -4.83
CA ALA A 35 -4.48 -10.48 -5.82
C ALA A 35 -5.15 -10.57 -7.21
N GLY A 36 -6.44 -10.91 -7.26
CA GLY A 36 -7.19 -11.09 -8.50
C GLY A 36 -7.47 -9.80 -9.28
N VAL A 37 -7.31 -8.61 -8.68
CA VAL A 37 -7.48 -7.32 -9.37
C VAL A 37 -6.16 -6.68 -9.81
N LEU A 38 -5.02 -7.31 -9.53
CA LEU A 38 -3.70 -6.93 -10.05
C LEU A 38 -3.56 -7.34 -11.53
N PRO A 39 -2.64 -6.71 -12.31
CA PRO A 39 -2.48 -7.04 -13.72
C PRO A 39 -1.93 -8.46 -13.88
N MET A 40 -2.48 -9.19 -14.87
CA MET A 40 -2.11 -10.57 -15.19
C MET A 40 -1.21 -10.68 -16.43
N ASP A 41 -0.72 -9.55 -16.96
CA ASP A 41 0.20 -9.55 -18.08
C ASP A 41 1.53 -10.21 -17.70
N GLU A 42 2.10 -10.98 -18.62
CA GLU A 42 3.40 -11.61 -18.40
C GLU A 42 4.50 -10.55 -18.15
N ASN A 43 5.34 -10.82 -17.16
CA ASN A 43 6.45 -9.93 -16.77
C ASN A 43 6.04 -8.52 -16.32
N CYS A 44 4.79 -8.30 -15.93
CA CYS A 44 4.40 -7.04 -15.29
C CYS A 44 5.18 -6.84 -13.97
N HIS A 45 5.37 -5.59 -13.61
CA HIS A 45 6.13 -5.20 -12.41
C HIS A 45 5.21 -4.56 -11.39
N ILE A 46 5.16 -5.12 -10.19
CA ILE A 46 4.32 -4.67 -9.07
C ILE A 46 5.20 -4.07 -7.97
N LEU A 47 4.80 -2.91 -7.46
CA LEU A 47 5.36 -2.33 -6.24
C LEU A 47 4.42 -2.66 -5.06
N ASP A 48 4.96 -3.27 -4.02
CA ASP A 48 4.21 -3.66 -2.85
C ASP A 48 4.68 -2.88 -1.61
N LEU A 49 3.79 -2.06 -1.03
CA LEU A 49 4.05 -1.17 0.09
C LEU A 49 3.57 -1.78 1.40
N GLY A 50 4.50 -2.11 2.28
CA GLY A 50 4.22 -2.85 3.50
C GLY A 50 3.98 -4.33 3.18
N CYS A 51 4.84 -4.92 2.36
CA CYS A 51 4.63 -6.26 1.82
C CYS A 51 4.65 -7.37 2.88
N GLY A 52 5.10 -7.11 4.10
CA GLY A 52 5.12 -8.06 5.19
C GLY A 52 5.71 -9.41 4.79
N THR A 53 4.97 -10.48 5.06
CA THR A 53 5.28 -11.86 4.66
C THR A 53 4.74 -12.23 3.28
N GLY A 54 4.02 -11.30 2.58
CA GLY A 54 3.47 -11.48 1.24
C GLY A 54 2.23 -12.35 1.17
N LEU A 55 1.24 -12.14 2.04
CA LEU A 55 0.00 -12.92 2.05
C LEU A 55 -0.80 -12.79 0.74
N GLU A 56 -0.94 -11.58 0.20
CA GLU A 56 -1.57 -11.34 -1.11
C GLU A 56 -0.73 -11.92 -2.25
N LEU A 57 0.60 -11.92 -2.11
CA LEU A 57 1.52 -12.47 -3.12
C LEU A 57 1.40 -13.98 -3.25
N GLU A 58 0.95 -14.71 -2.22
CA GLU A 58 0.69 -16.15 -2.34
C GLU A 58 -0.36 -16.45 -3.42
N TYR A 59 -1.44 -15.69 -3.40
CA TYR A 59 -2.51 -15.81 -4.41
C TYR A 59 -2.07 -15.26 -5.77
N TYR A 60 -1.44 -14.09 -5.76
CA TYR A 60 -1.04 -13.42 -7.01
C TYR A 60 0.01 -14.20 -7.80
N LEU A 61 1.09 -14.66 -7.16
CA LEU A 61 2.16 -15.40 -7.81
C LEU A 61 1.81 -16.86 -8.14
N ALA A 62 0.71 -17.37 -7.58
CA ALA A 62 0.15 -18.65 -8.04
C ALA A 62 -0.46 -18.53 -9.43
N GLU A 63 -1.13 -17.42 -9.73
CA GLU A 63 -1.81 -17.15 -11.01
C GLU A 63 -0.87 -16.47 -12.03
N ASN A 64 0.02 -15.56 -11.59
CA ASN A 64 1.00 -14.87 -12.42
C ASN A 64 2.45 -15.11 -11.95
N PRO A 65 3.02 -16.29 -12.18
CA PRO A 65 4.35 -16.65 -11.70
C PRO A 65 5.50 -15.88 -12.37
N SER A 66 5.25 -15.19 -13.49
CA SER A 66 6.24 -14.41 -14.23
C SER A 66 6.34 -12.95 -13.77
N ALA A 67 5.44 -12.48 -12.93
CA ALA A 67 5.44 -11.12 -12.43
C ALA A 67 6.73 -10.82 -11.65
N GLY A 68 7.26 -9.60 -11.83
CA GLY A 68 8.31 -9.05 -10.99
C GLY A 68 7.71 -8.26 -9.82
N ILE A 69 8.20 -8.51 -8.62
CA ILE A 69 7.74 -7.81 -7.42
C ILE A 69 8.88 -6.96 -6.85
N THR A 70 8.57 -5.74 -6.46
CA THR A 70 9.42 -4.93 -5.59
C THR A 70 8.66 -4.70 -4.29
N GLY A 71 9.05 -5.40 -3.22
CA GLY A 71 8.42 -5.28 -1.90
C GLY A 71 9.24 -4.36 -0.98
N ILE A 72 8.54 -3.52 -0.23
CA ILE A 72 9.12 -2.61 0.76
C ILE A 72 8.46 -2.87 2.11
N ASP A 73 9.26 -3.12 3.14
CA ASP A 73 8.79 -3.27 4.52
C ASP A 73 9.81 -2.75 5.52
N LEU A 74 9.36 -2.35 6.71
CA LEU A 74 10.21 -1.89 7.82
C LEU A 74 10.89 -3.03 8.58
N SER A 75 10.27 -4.22 8.62
CA SER A 75 10.74 -5.37 9.39
C SER A 75 11.65 -6.27 8.56
N HIS A 76 12.86 -6.47 9.04
CA HIS A 76 13.79 -7.44 8.44
C HIS A 76 13.24 -8.86 8.52
N GLY A 77 12.62 -9.24 9.64
CA GLY A 77 12.06 -10.57 9.84
C GLY A 77 10.92 -10.88 8.87
N MET A 78 10.03 -9.90 8.60
CA MET A 78 8.98 -10.04 7.60
C MET A 78 9.57 -10.28 6.21
N LEU A 79 10.56 -9.49 5.81
CA LEU A 79 11.21 -9.64 4.52
C LEU A 79 11.99 -10.95 4.38
N ASP A 80 12.59 -11.45 5.46
CA ASP A 80 13.27 -12.75 5.44
C ASP A 80 12.27 -13.90 5.30
N ALA A 81 11.13 -13.85 6.00
CA ALA A 81 10.04 -14.81 5.83
C ALA A 81 9.48 -14.80 4.40
N LEU A 82 9.26 -13.61 3.83
CA LEU A 82 8.82 -13.46 2.44
C LEU A 82 9.85 -14.04 1.46
N ARG A 83 11.15 -13.75 1.67
CA ARG A 83 12.24 -14.29 0.83
C ARG A 83 12.32 -15.81 0.87
N GLU A 84 12.15 -16.42 2.04
CA GLU A 84 12.10 -17.87 2.20
C GLU A 84 10.89 -18.48 1.47
N LYS A 85 9.69 -17.89 1.67
CA LYS A 85 8.44 -18.32 1.05
C LYS A 85 8.52 -18.30 -0.49
N PHE A 86 9.14 -17.29 -1.07
CA PHE A 86 9.19 -17.05 -2.51
C PHE A 86 10.59 -17.13 -3.14
N HIS A 87 11.48 -17.96 -2.58
CA HIS A 87 12.91 -18.07 -2.97
C HIS A 87 13.16 -18.31 -4.48
N ASN A 88 12.17 -18.82 -5.22
CA ASN A 88 12.24 -19.11 -6.66
C ASN A 88 11.48 -18.07 -7.53
N ARG A 89 11.10 -16.92 -6.97
CA ARG A 89 10.35 -15.90 -7.68
C ARG A 89 11.21 -14.66 -7.95
N ASN A 90 10.79 -13.86 -8.94
CA ASN A 90 11.45 -12.60 -9.27
C ASN A 90 11.02 -11.50 -8.29
N ILE A 91 11.59 -11.51 -7.09
CA ILE A 91 11.23 -10.56 -6.02
C ILE A 91 12.47 -9.79 -5.56
N ARG A 92 12.38 -8.46 -5.61
CA ARG A 92 13.33 -7.54 -5.01
C ARG A 92 12.74 -7.00 -3.71
N LEU A 93 13.44 -7.18 -2.59
CA LEU A 93 13.02 -6.71 -1.27
C LEU A 93 13.90 -5.55 -0.80
N ILE A 94 13.27 -4.52 -0.25
CA ILE A 94 13.92 -3.32 0.28
C ILE A 94 13.43 -3.15 1.72
N CYS A 95 14.37 -3.26 2.69
CA CYS A 95 14.08 -2.93 4.07
C CYS A 95 14.18 -1.43 4.28
N GLY A 96 13.09 -0.80 4.67
CA GLY A 96 13.02 0.63 4.91
C GLY A 96 11.60 1.17 4.88
N SER A 97 11.47 2.44 5.25
CA SER A 97 10.19 3.13 5.17
C SER A 97 9.83 3.44 3.71
N TYR A 98 8.65 3.05 3.29
CA TYR A 98 8.14 3.44 1.97
C TYR A 98 7.93 4.97 1.83
N PHE A 99 7.98 5.75 2.93
CA PHE A 99 8.05 7.21 2.85
C PHE A 99 9.42 7.70 2.34
N ASP A 100 10.51 7.00 2.70
CA ASP A 100 11.89 7.41 2.43
C ASP A 100 12.48 6.73 1.18
N VAL A 101 12.12 5.46 0.94
CA VAL A 101 12.63 4.69 -0.20
C VAL A 101 12.18 5.33 -1.54
N PRO A 102 13.10 5.60 -2.48
CA PRO A 102 12.72 6.07 -3.81
C PRO A 102 12.11 4.93 -4.64
N PHE A 103 11.01 5.22 -5.34
CA PHE A 103 10.33 4.23 -6.19
C PHE A 103 10.78 4.27 -7.66
N GLY A 104 11.44 5.38 -8.09
CA GLY A 104 11.71 5.64 -9.51
C GLY A 104 10.52 6.30 -10.21
N GLU A 105 10.58 6.39 -11.53
CA GLU A 105 9.53 7.00 -12.36
C GLU A 105 9.12 6.02 -13.47
N SER A 106 7.82 5.85 -13.68
CA SER A 106 7.25 4.98 -14.72
C SER A 106 7.84 3.56 -14.73
N CYS A 107 8.04 2.98 -13.53
CA CYS A 107 8.69 1.68 -13.35
C CYS A 107 7.69 0.53 -13.22
N PHE A 108 6.49 0.79 -12.69
CA PHE A 108 5.56 -0.24 -12.27
C PHE A 108 4.26 -0.21 -13.07
N ASP A 109 3.76 -1.40 -13.42
CA ASP A 109 2.46 -1.59 -14.06
C ASP A 109 1.32 -1.38 -13.06
N ALA A 110 1.53 -1.81 -11.82
CA ALA A 110 0.67 -1.49 -10.70
C ALA A 110 1.45 -1.39 -9.38
N ALA A 111 0.79 -0.84 -8.39
CA ALA A 111 1.23 -0.93 -7.00
C ALA A 111 0.11 -1.51 -6.14
N VAL A 112 0.47 -2.09 -5.00
CA VAL A 112 -0.45 -2.64 -4.01
C VAL A 112 -0.02 -2.27 -2.60
N SER A 113 -0.98 -2.16 -1.71
CA SER A 113 -0.78 -2.13 -0.26
C SER A 113 -1.97 -2.82 0.40
N VAL A 114 -1.70 -3.72 1.33
CA VAL A 114 -2.73 -4.45 2.07
C VAL A 114 -2.51 -4.28 3.56
N GLU A 115 -3.51 -3.77 4.29
CA GLU A 115 -3.50 -3.63 5.75
C GLU A 115 -2.22 -2.95 6.30
N SER A 116 -1.78 -1.84 5.65
CA SER A 116 -0.52 -1.17 5.99
C SER A 116 -0.63 0.36 6.12
N LEU A 117 -1.52 1.01 5.38
CA LEU A 117 -1.57 2.47 5.32
C LEU A 117 -2.54 3.11 6.32
N HIS A 118 -3.35 2.34 7.01
CA HIS A 118 -4.28 2.83 8.04
C HIS A 118 -3.60 3.39 9.31
N HIS A 119 -2.29 3.37 9.39
CA HIS A 119 -1.53 3.94 10.51
C HIS A 119 -1.12 5.41 10.32
N PHE A 120 -1.46 6.04 9.17
CA PHE A 120 -0.91 7.35 8.80
C PHE A 120 -1.98 8.38 8.49
N THR A 121 -1.68 9.65 8.80
CA THR A 121 -2.58 10.77 8.54
C THR A 121 -2.68 11.07 7.04
N LYS A 122 -3.75 11.77 6.64
CA LYS A 122 -3.96 12.26 5.27
C LYS A 122 -2.77 13.06 4.77
N GLU A 123 -2.24 13.98 5.60
CA GLU A 123 -1.11 14.85 5.26
C GLU A 123 0.18 14.06 5.02
N ALA A 124 0.40 12.98 5.76
CA ALA A 124 1.55 12.09 5.56
C ALA A 124 1.40 11.27 4.26
N LYS A 125 0.19 10.83 3.94
CA LYS A 125 -0.10 10.00 2.76
C LYS A 125 0.00 10.76 1.44
N ILE A 126 -0.40 12.04 1.37
CA ILE A 126 -0.39 12.82 0.13
C ILE A 126 0.99 12.82 -0.56
N PRO A 127 2.12 13.16 0.08
CA PRO A 127 3.43 13.10 -0.58
C PRO A 127 3.86 11.68 -0.94
N LEU A 128 3.48 10.66 -0.15
CA LEU A 128 3.71 9.26 -0.48
C LEU A 128 2.95 8.86 -1.76
N TYR A 129 1.67 9.19 -1.83
CA TYR A 129 0.82 8.91 -2.99
C TYR A 129 1.27 9.67 -4.24
N ALA A 130 1.77 10.91 -4.10
CA ALA A 130 2.35 11.63 -5.22
C ALA A 130 3.63 10.97 -5.75
N LYS A 131 4.47 10.44 -4.86
CA LYS A 131 5.65 9.65 -5.23
C LYS A 131 5.23 8.34 -5.91
N LEU A 132 4.22 7.66 -5.37
CA LEU A 132 3.67 6.44 -5.92
C LEU A 132 3.07 6.66 -7.32
N CYS A 133 2.25 7.69 -7.49
CA CYS A 133 1.65 8.03 -8.78
C CYS A 133 2.71 8.23 -9.87
N ARG A 134 3.81 8.94 -9.57
CA ARG A 134 4.92 9.12 -10.52
C ARG A 134 5.67 7.83 -10.84
N SER A 135 5.67 6.86 -9.94
CA SER A 135 6.36 5.58 -10.16
C SER A 135 5.60 4.63 -11.06
N LEU A 136 4.31 4.85 -11.23
CA LEU A 136 3.46 4.06 -12.10
C LEU A 136 3.70 4.42 -13.57
N LYS A 137 3.64 3.43 -14.44
CA LYS A 137 3.60 3.62 -15.88
C LYS A 137 2.30 4.34 -16.30
N PRO A 138 2.23 4.91 -17.50
CA PRO A 138 0.95 5.37 -18.05
C PRO A 138 -0.10 4.27 -17.99
N ASP A 139 -1.33 4.61 -17.59
CA ASP A 139 -2.45 3.69 -17.34
C ASP A 139 -2.22 2.69 -16.18
N GLY A 140 -1.10 2.77 -15.49
CA GLY A 140 -0.84 2.03 -14.26
C GLY A 140 -1.79 2.43 -13.14
N PHE A 141 -1.93 1.59 -12.13
CA PHE A 141 -2.86 1.82 -11.04
C PHE A 141 -2.33 1.34 -9.69
N PHE A 142 -2.90 1.88 -8.63
CA PHE A 142 -2.65 1.47 -7.26
C PHE A 142 -3.88 0.77 -6.70
N ILE A 143 -3.69 -0.39 -6.09
CA ILE A 143 -4.69 -1.12 -5.31
C ILE A 143 -4.39 -0.93 -3.83
N LEU A 144 -5.33 -0.36 -3.11
CA LEU A 144 -5.30 -0.26 -1.66
C LEU A 144 -6.41 -1.13 -1.10
N THR A 145 -6.05 -2.17 -0.35
CA THR A 145 -6.98 -2.94 0.48
C THR A 145 -6.64 -2.67 1.92
N ASP A 146 -7.52 -1.96 2.62
CA ASP A 146 -7.19 -1.47 3.95
C ASP A 146 -8.44 -1.29 4.81
N TYR A 147 -8.22 -1.12 6.11
CA TYR A 147 -9.22 -0.82 7.11
C TYR A 147 -9.53 0.69 7.13
N PHE A 148 -10.82 1.04 7.15
CA PHE A 148 -11.28 2.44 7.10
C PHE A 148 -12.24 2.76 8.26
N ALA A 149 -12.15 4.00 8.76
CA ALA A 149 -13.14 4.55 9.66
C ALA A 149 -14.49 4.70 8.93
N LEU A 150 -15.59 4.37 9.62
CA LEU A 150 -16.92 4.45 9.03
C LEU A 150 -17.48 5.88 9.02
N THR A 151 -16.96 6.73 9.90
CA THR A 151 -17.42 8.13 10.05
C THR A 151 -16.24 9.06 10.36
N ASP A 152 -16.38 10.35 10.04
CA ASP A 152 -15.39 11.38 10.42
C ASP A 152 -15.21 11.50 11.93
N VAL A 153 -16.25 11.21 12.71
CA VAL A 153 -16.20 11.22 14.18
C VAL A 153 -15.33 10.06 14.68
N GLU A 154 -15.46 8.89 14.07
CA GLU A 154 -14.65 7.73 14.41
C GLU A 154 -13.19 7.96 14.01
N GLU A 155 -12.93 8.45 12.80
CA GLU A 155 -11.61 8.85 12.33
C GLU A 155 -10.94 9.81 13.32
N GLN A 156 -11.63 10.88 13.69
CA GLN A 156 -11.14 11.87 14.65
C GLN A 156 -10.82 11.24 16.01
N ALA A 157 -11.65 10.33 16.50
CA ALA A 157 -11.44 9.66 17.78
C ALA A 157 -10.17 8.81 17.80
N PHE A 158 -9.83 8.13 16.71
CA PHE A 158 -8.56 7.38 16.59
C PHE A 158 -7.34 8.31 16.69
N PHE A 159 -7.35 9.45 15.98
CA PHE A 159 -6.25 10.41 16.05
C PHE A 159 -6.11 11.06 17.43
N GLU A 160 -7.22 11.40 18.09
CA GLU A 160 -7.21 11.95 19.44
C GLU A 160 -6.66 10.95 20.45
N GLU A 161 -7.03 9.68 20.34
CA GLU A 161 -6.54 8.62 21.21
C GLU A 161 -5.03 8.39 21.01
N LEU A 162 -4.53 8.35 19.76
CA LEU A 162 -3.08 8.28 19.50
C LEU A 162 -2.33 9.46 20.12
N ALA A 163 -2.86 10.68 19.96
CA ALA A 163 -2.26 11.88 20.53
C ALA A 163 -2.24 11.82 22.07
N ARG A 164 -3.32 11.36 22.69
CA ARG A 164 -3.42 11.14 24.14
C ARG A 164 -2.37 10.13 24.62
N LEU A 165 -2.27 8.97 23.96
CA LEU A 165 -1.31 7.91 24.30
C LEU A 165 0.14 8.36 24.16
N LYS A 166 0.47 9.13 23.12
CA LYS A 166 1.80 9.72 22.93
C LYS A 166 2.13 10.69 24.05
N ALA A 167 1.18 11.56 24.41
CA ALA A 167 1.36 12.53 25.50
C ALA A 167 1.59 11.86 26.86
N GLU A 168 0.81 10.83 27.19
CA GLU A 168 0.92 10.06 28.43
C GLU A 168 2.27 9.34 28.55
N GLN A 169 2.84 8.91 27.42
CA GLN A 169 4.12 8.19 27.38
C GLN A 169 5.33 9.11 27.13
N GLY A 170 5.10 10.42 27.03
CA GLY A 170 6.17 11.40 26.77
C GLY A 170 6.83 11.23 25.39
N ILE A 171 6.12 10.67 24.41
CA ILE A 171 6.62 10.46 23.05
C ILE A 171 6.49 11.79 22.29
N SER A 172 7.61 12.36 21.90
CA SER A 172 7.70 13.63 21.16
C SER A 172 8.49 13.52 19.86
N ASP A 173 9.02 12.32 19.54
CA ASP A 173 9.73 12.09 18.29
C ASP A 173 8.76 11.89 17.10
N GLY A 174 9.27 12.02 15.89
CA GLY A 174 8.55 11.77 14.64
C GLY A 174 8.50 10.28 14.25
N GLY A 175 8.77 9.35 15.19
CA GLY A 175 8.80 7.92 14.91
C GLY A 175 7.42 7.35 14.59
N PHE A 176 7.41 6.28 13.81
CA PHE A 176 6.20 5.51 13.52
C PHE A 176 5.92 4.54 14.67
N TYR A 177 4.73 4.62 15.23
CA TYR A 177 4.24 3.77 16.31
C TYR A 177 3.04 2.98 15.81
N HIS A 178 2.97 1.70 16.18
CA HIS A 178 1.83 0.87 15.84
C HIS A 178 0.60 1.34 16.63
N PHE A 179 -0.32 1.90 15.92
CA PHE A 179 -1.66 2.28 16.35
C PHE A 179 -2.52 2.60 15.13
N ASP A 180 -3.73 2.08 15.07
CA ASP A 180 -4.61 2.28 13.92
C ASP A 180 -5.22 3.68 13.96
N THR A 181 -5.01 4.40 12.87
CA THR A 181 -5.58 5.73 12.64
C THR A 181 -6.20 5.78 11.24
N PRO A 182 -7.17 4.89 10.95
CA PRO A 182 -7.75 4.79 9.64
C PRO A 182 -8.45 6.10 9.24
N LEU A 183 -8.25 6.51 8.00
CA LEU A 183 -9.06 7.55 7.39
C LEU A 183 -10.44 6.98 7.02
N THR A 184 -11.43 7.85 6.81
CA THR A 184 -12.61 7.46 6.07
C THR A 184 -12.27 7.22 4.60
N VAL A 185 -13.02 6.36 3.91
CA VAL A 185 -12.88 6.14 2.45
C VAL A 185 -12.92 7.47 1.67
N ARG A 186 -13.72 8.43 2.14
CA ARG A 186 -13.79 9.78 1.56
C ARG A 186 -12.47 10.53 1.67
N HIS A 187 -11.88 10.59 2.87
CA HIS A 187 -10.60 11.30 3.08
C HIS A 187 -9.45 10.60 2.38
N GLU A 188 -9.46 9.27 2.31
CA GLU A 188 -8.49 8.50 1.53
C GLU A 188 -8.58 8.81 0.03
N THR A 189 -9.81 8.82 -0.51
CA THR A 189 -10.07 9.20 -1.91
C THR A 189 -9.58 10.62 -2.21
N GLU A 190 -9.87 11.58 -1.32
CA GLU A 190 -9.38 12.95 -1.45
C GLU A 190 -7.85 13.01 -1.47
N ALA A 191 -7.16 12.27 -0.57
CA ALA A 191 -5.70 12.21 -0.52
C ALA A 191 -5.09 11.67 -1.83
N LEU A 192 -5.67 10.62 -2.38
CA LEU A 192 -5.23 10.03 -3.65
C LEU A 192 -5.42 11.01 -4.84
N LEU A 193 -6.57 11.66 -4.92
CA LEU A 193 -6.84 12.66 -5.97
C LEU A 193 -5.93 13.90 -5.84
N GLU A 194 -5.73 14.39 -4.62
CA GLU A 194 -4.82 15.51 -4.34
C GLU A 194 -3.37 15.18 -4.70
N ALA A 195 -2.97 13.92 -4.54
CA ALA A 195 -1.66 13.42 -4.90
C ALA A 195 -1.43 13.27 -6.42
N GLY A 196 -2.48 13.42 -7.24
CA GLY A 196 -2.38 13.44 -8.70
C GLY A 196 -2.89 12.18 -9.41
N PHE A 197 -3.54 11.26 -8.71
CA PHE A 197 -4.27 10.17 -9.38
C PHE A 197 -5.46 10.74 -10.16
N ALA A 198 -5.71 10.20 -11.34
CA ALA A 198 -6.75 10.70 -12.25
C ALA A 198 -8.18 10.29 -11.82
N SER A 199 -8.30 9.12 -11.18
CA SER A 199 -9.57 8.61 -10.68
C SER A 199 -9.36 7.63 -9.54
N VAL A 200 -10.37 7.53 -8.69
CA VAL A 200 -10.43 6.57 -7.58
C VAL A 200 -11.78 5.88 -7.63
N GLU A 201 -11.78 4.56 -7.52
CA GLU A 201 -12.99 3.74 -7.50
C GLU A 201 -12.93 2.70 -6.39
N ILE A 202 -14.05 2.44 -5.74
CA ILE A 202 -14.20 1.36 -4.78
C ILE A 202 -14.52 0.10 -5.59
N LEU A 203 -13.70 -0.96 -5.45
CA LEU A 203 -13.90 -2.23 -6.14
C LEU A 203 -14.76 -3.20 -5.34
N ASN A 204 -14.53 -3.27 -4.02
CA ASN A 204 -15.26 -4.14 -3.09
C ASN A 204 -15.10 -3.68 -1.66
N HIS A 205 -15.87 -4.24 -0.73
CA HIS A 205 -15.67 -4.06 0.70
C HIS A 205 -16.21 -5.23 1.53
N TRP A 206 -15.63 -5.41 2.72
CA TRP A 206 -16.01 -6.38 3.75
C TRP A 206 -16.05 -5.65 5.09
N GLY A 207 -17.26 -5.30 5.55
CA GLY A 207 -17.38 -4.44 6.72
C GLY A 207 -16.59 -3.13 6.52
N PRO A 208 -15.63 -2.82 7.41
CA PRO A 208 -14.78 -1.62 7.32
C PRO A 208 -13.56 -1.77 6.41
N THR A 209 -13.24 -2.97 5.91
CA THR A 209 -12.14 -3.18 4.97
C THR A 209 -12.60 -2.98 3.54
N TYR A 210 -11.95 -2.07 2.80
CA TYR A 210 -12.28 -1.73 1.41
C TYR A 210 -11.10 -2.01 0.49
N THR A 211 -11.39 -2.46 -0.73
CA THR A 211 -10.43 -2.44 -1.84
C THR A 211 -10.75 -1.27 -2.76
N ILE A 212 -9.78 -0.38 -2.91
CA ILE A 212 -9.86 0.84 -3.73
C ILE A 212 -8.84 0.74 -4.85
N ARG A 213 -9.21 1.19 -6.07
CA ARG A 213 -8.28 1.36 -7.19
C ARG A 213 -8.13 2.84 -7.52
N ALA A 214 -6.90 3.33 -7.48
CA ALA A 214 -6.52 4.66 -7.95
C ALA A 214 -5.72 4.54 -9.25
N LYS A 215 -6.17 5.20 -10.33
CA LYS A 215 -5.53 5.15 -11.65
C LYS A 215 -4.61 6.35 -11.84
N ALA A 216 -3.39 6.09 -12.34
CA ALA A 216 -2.51 7.15 -12.83
C ALA A 216 -3.13 7.83 -14.07
N ALA A 217 -2.70 9.07 -14.34
CA ALA A 217 -3.12 9.75 -15.57
C ALA A 217 -2.59 8.99 -16.79
N PRO A 218 -3.36 8.93 -17.89
CA PRO A 218 -2.86 8.39 -19.14
C PRO A 218 -1.68 9.22 -19.66
N ALA A 219 -0.80 8.58 -20.44
CA ALA A 219 0.28 9.31 -21.09
C ALA A 219 -0.29 10.48 -21.90
N CYS A 220 0.28 11.67 -21.69
CA CYS A 220 -0.07 12.81 -22.56
C CYS A 220 0.21 12.41 -24.01
N PRO A 221 -0.74 12.48 -24.96
CA PRO A 221 -0.46 12.18 -26.36
C PRO A 221 0.69 13.10 -26.79
N ALA A 222 1.76 12.51 -27.32
CA ALA A 222 2.86 13.28 -27.87
C ALA A 222 2.26 14.28 -28.88
N GLU A 223 2.54 15.58 -28.69
CA GLU A 223 2.15 16.59 -29.68
C GLU A 223 2.75 16.15 -31.04
N GLU A 224 1.90 15.67 -31.95
CA GLU A 224 2.30 15.45 -33.33
C GLU A 224 2.88 16.76 -33.85
N GLY A 225 4.19 16.77 -34.04
CA GLY A 225 4.92 17.93 -34.49
C GLY A 225 4.23 18.54 -35.69
N ARG A 226 3.64 19.73 -35.52
CA ARG A 226 3.16 20.54 -36.63
C ARG A 226 4.35 20.83 -37.51
N ASN A 227 4.53 20.00 -38.54
CA ASN A 227 5.45 20.24 -39.59
C ASN A 227 4.91 21.42 -40.41
N ASN A 228 5.26 22.64 -39.98
CA ASN A 228 5.03 23.84 -40.78
C ASN A 228 5.99 23.78 -41.97
N GLY A 229 5.56 23.05 -43.03
CA GLY A 229 6.12 23.21 -44.35
C GLY A 229 5.86 24.64 -44.82
N SER A 230 6.91 25.47 -44.77
CA SER A 230 6.94 26.74 -45.46
C SER A 230 7.31 26.45 -46.90
N VAL A 231 6.42 26.80 -47.80
CA VAL A 231 6.67 27.01 -49.24
C VAL A 231 7.19 28.40 -49.44
#